data_c11bb110a0e486a94a31b1fc40e9c550
#
_entry.id   c11bb110a0e486a94a31b1fc40e9c550
#
_cell.length_a   1.000
_cell.length_b   1.000
_cell.length_c   1.000
_cell.angle_alpha   90.00
_cell.angle_beta   90.00
_cell.angle_gamma   90.00
#
_symmetry.space_group_name_H-M   'P 1'
#
loop_
_entity.id
_entity.type
_entity.pdbx_description
1 polymer ?
#
loop_
_entity_poly.entity_id
_entity_poly.type
_entity_poly.pdbx_seq_one_letter_code
_entity_poly.pdbx_strand_id
1 'polypeptide(L)'
;MMAEAVDAFARHLAAERNRSAHTVRAYVGDITDLLRHAAEGGAEGPQDLTLAVLRGWLARRRAAGDARTSLARHAAAARTFTAWAHREGLIPTDPGQRLASPKAHRDLPTVLRQDQAATLVTGPAGRADAVGLRDRLVLELLYATGVRVSELCGLDLADVDRMRRVVRVVGKGDKERSVPYGLPADQALTAWLRHGRPALAISASGNALLLGARGGRLQATAARRIVDGYARAAGLPHTSPHDLRHSAATHLLEGGADLRSVQELLGHASLSSTQIYTHVSIERLRAAYEQAHPRA
;
A
#
# COMPACT_ATOMS: atom_id res chain seq x y z
N MET A 1 -26.24 13.86 -16.70
CA MET A 1 -25.98 12.51 -17.27
C MET A 1 -24.55 12.00 -16.98
N MET A 2 -23.46 12.64 -17.47
CA MET A 2 -22.09 12.12 -17.22
C MET A 2 -21.70 12.11 -15.74
N ALA A 3 -21.95 13.19 -14.99
CA ALA A 3 -21.64 13.29 -13.56
C ALA A 3 -22.45 12.28 -12.73
N GLU A 4 -23.72 12.13 -13.00
CA GLU A 4 -24.60 11.14 -12.35
C GLU A 4 -24.12 9.70 -12.56
N ALA A 5 -23.62 9.38 -13.77
CA ALA A 5 -23.04 8.07 -14.07
C ALA A 5 -21.76 7.82 -13.24
N VAL A 6 -20.91 8.84 -13.04
CA VAL A 6 -19.73 8.74 -12.19
C VAL A 6 -20.10 8.48 -10.73
N ASP A 7 -21.09 9.22 -10.21
CA ASP A 7 -21.55 9.06 -8.81
C ASP A 7 -22.21 7.69 -8.58
N ALA A 8 -23.01 7.21 -9.55
CA ALA A 8 -23.61 5.89 -9.48
C ALA A 8 -22.53 4.79 -9.54
N PHE A 9 -21.53 4.94 -10.40
CA PHE A 9 -20.39 4.02 -10.46
C PHE A 9 -19.56 4.01 -9.17
N ALA A 10 -19.35 5.18 -8.55
CA ALA A 10 -18.68 5.27 -7.26
C ALA A 10 -19.41 4.48 -6.18
N ARG A 11 -20.76 4.60 -6.10
CA ARG A 11 -21.60 3.81 -5.19
C ARG A 11 -21.50 2.32 -5.46
N HIS A 12 -21.58 1.89 -6.73
CA HIS A 12 -21.41 0.50 -7.14
C HIS A 12 -20.06 -0.08 -6.69
N LEU A 13 -18.95 0.65 -6.91
CA LEU A 13 -17.62 0.21 -6.50
C LEU A 13 -17.49 0.05 -4.98
N ALA A 14 -18.10 0.95 -4.21
CA ALA A 14 -18.04 0.94 -2.76
C ALA A 14 -18.94 -0.17 -2.16
N ALA A 15 -20.20 -0.22 -2.56
CA ALA A 15 -21.22 -1.08 -1.94
C ALA A 15 -21.19 -2.52 -2.46
N GLU A 16 -21.17 -2.72 -3.79
CA GLU A 16 -21.32 -4.06 -4.38
C GLU A 16 -19.98 -4.77 -4.61
N ARG A 17 -18.92 -4.03 -4.95
CA ARG A 17 -17.59 -4.60 -5.21
C ARG A 17 -16.66 -4.56 -4.01
N ASN A 18 -17.08 -4.00 -2.88
CA ASN A 18 -16.31 -3.87 -1.65
C ASN A 18 -14.86 -3.40 -1.92
N ARG A 19 -14.73 -2.38 -2.80
CA ARG A 19 -13.44 -1.82 -3.16
C ARG A 19 -12.99 -0.84 -2.08
N SER A 20 -11.68 -0.82 -1.80
CA SER A 20 -11.13 0.17 -0.86
C SER A 20 -11.43 1.60 -1.31
N ALA A 21 -11.62 2.52 -0.38
CA ALA A 21 -11.84 3.95 -0.67
C ALA A 21 -10.74 4.53 -1.59
N HIS A 22 -9.51 4.03 -1.51
CA HIS A 22 -8.42 4.42 -2.40
C HIS A 22 -8.66 3.96 -3.85
N THR A 23 -9.12 2.71 -4.03
CA THR A 23 -9.47 2.17 -5.36
C THR A 23 -10.65 2.92 -5.96
N VAL A 24 -11.67 3.21 -5.16
CA VAL A 24 -12.84 3.99 -5.59
C VAL A 24 -12.39 5.36 -6.10
N ARG A 25 -11.64 6.11 -5.29
CA ARG A 25 -11.12 7.43 -5.69
C ARG A 25 -10.29 7.38 -6.97
N ALA A 26 -9.43 6.38 -7.12
CA ALA A 26 -8.59 6.23 -8.31
C ALA A 26 -9.44 5.96 -9.55
N TYR A 27 -10.39 5.02 -9.47
CA TYR A 27 -11.26 4.68 -10.60
C TYR A 27 -12.22 5.82 -10.95
N VAL A 28 -12.79 6.49 -9.97
CA VAL A 28 -13.64 7.66 -10.18
C VAL A 28 -12.85 8.76 -10.90
N GLY A 29 -11.63 9.06 -10.46
CA GLY A 29 -10.77 10.04 -11.13
C GLY A 29 -10.46 9.66 -12.57
N ASP A 30 -10.17 8.37 -12.82
CA ASP A 30 -9.90 7.86 -14.17
C ASP A 30 -11.13 7.99 -15.09
N ILE A 31 -12.31 7.64 -14.58
CA ILE A 31 -13.55 7.70 -15.38
C ILE A 31 -13.99 9.14 -15.62
N THR A 32 -13.83 10.03 -14.63
CA THR A 32 -14.07 11.46 -14.82
C THR A 32 -13.18 12.03 -15.95
N ASP A 33 -11.91 11.63 -16.00
CA ASP A 33 -11.00 12.05 -17.07
C ASP A 33 -11.36 11.43 -18.43
N LEU A 34 -11.78 10.16 -18.45
CA LEU A 34 -12.29 9.50 -19.67
C LEU A 34 -13.54 10.20 -20.24
N LEU A 35 -14.52 10.47 -19.39
CA LEU A 35 -15.76 11.12 -19.82
C LEU A 35 -15.53 12.55 -20.28
N ARG A 36 -14.59 13.28 -19.68
CA ARG A 36 -14.16 14.59 -20.16
C ARG A 36 -13.55 14.49 -21.55
N HIS A 37 -12.67 13.51 -21.80
CA HIS A 37 -12.09 13.26 -23.11
C HIS A 37 -13.16 12.94 -24.16
N ALA A 38 -14.17 12.15 -23.78
CA ALA A 38 -15.30 11.84 -24.67
C ALA A 38 -16.11 13.10 -25.01
N ALA A 39 -16.40 13.96 -24.00
CA ALA A 39 -17.13 15.21 -24.18
C ALA A 39 -16.38 16.21 -25.08
N GLU A 40 -15.04 16.31 -24.94
CA GLU A 40 -14.18 17.09 -25.83
C GLU A 40 -14.27 16.61 -27.28
N GLY A 41 -14.58 15.33 -27.51
CA GLY A 41 -14.84 14.71 -28.82
C GLY A 41 -16.29 14.76 -29.26
N GLY A 42 -17.17 15.50 -28.57
CA GLY A 42 -18.58 15.68 -28.92
C GLY A 42 -19.54 14.64 -28.31
N ALA A 43 -19.10 13.78 -27.38
CA ALA A 43 -20.00 12.84 -26.74
C ALA A 43 -20.92 13.57 -25.72
N GLU A 44 -22.21 13.29 -25.74
CA GLU A 44 -23.22 13.89 -24.86
C GLU A 44 -23.43 13.05 -23.58
N GLY A 45 -23.10 11.76 -23.64
CA GLY A 45 -23.28 10.85 -22.51
C GLY A 45 -22.45 9.57 -22.57
N PRO A 46 -22.59 8.69 -21.58
CA PRO A 46 -21.92 7.39 -21.57
C PRO A 46 -22.24 6.51 -22.78
N GLN A 47 -23.44 6.65 -23.35
CA GLN A 47 -23.91 5.89 -24.53
C GLN A 47 -23.02 6.09 -25.79
N ASP A 48 -22.28 7.20 -25.84
CA ASP A 48 -21.40 7.55 -26.96
C ASP A 48 -19.98 6.96 -26.81
N LEU A 49 -19.73 6.24 -25.73
CA LEU A 49 -18.46 5.58 -25.51
C LEU A 49 -18.26 4.43 -26.48
N THR A 50 -17.33 4.60 -27.40
CA THR A 50 -16.89 3.59 -28.36
C THR A 50 -15.49 3.07 -28.03
N LEU A 51 -15.09 1.96 -28.64
CA LEU A 51 -13.72 1.46 -28.53
C LEU A 51 -12.69 2.49 -29.04
N ALA A 52 -13.05 3.29 -30.06
CA ALA A 52 -12.19 4.36 -30.59
C ALA A 52 -11.95 5.44 -29.52
N VAL A 53 -13.00 5.88 -28.83
CA VAL A 53 -12.90 6.86 -27.72
C VAL A 53 -11.99 6.34 -26.61
N LEU A 54 -12.19 5.08 -26.17
CA LEU A 54 -11.35 4.48 -25.12
C LEU A 54 -9.87 4.40 -25.53
N ARG A 55 -9.59 4.02 -26.78
CA ARG A 55 -8.23 3.97 -27.32
C ARG A 55 -7.60 5.36 -27.45
N GLY A 56 -8.37 6.34 -27.94
CA GLY A 56 -7.94 7.74 -28.04
C GLY A 56 -7.55 8.32 -26.68
N TRP A 57 -8.38 8.08 -25.67
CA TRP A 57 -8.09 8.49 -24.31
C TRP A 57 -6.78 7.87 -23.77
N LEU A 58 -6.59 6.55 -23.91
CA LEU A 58 -5.35 5.90 -23.48
C LEU A 58 -4.13 6.39 -24.26
N ALA A 59 -4.28 6.68 -25.56
CA ALA A 59 -3.21 7.26 -26.36
C ALA A 59 -2.84 8.66 -25.89
N ARG A 60 -3.83 9.52 -25.56
CA ARG A 60 -3.61 10.84 -24.95
C ARG A 60 -2.85 10.74 -23.63
N ARG A 61 -3.28 9.83 -22.74
CA ARG A 61 -2.61 9.58 -21.44
C ARG A 61 -1.16 9.12 -21.62
N ARG A 62 -0.92 8.26 -22.60
CA ARG A 62 0.43 7.81 -22.97
C ARG A 62 1.29 8.98 -23.49
N ALA A 63 0.75 9.82 -24.35
CA ALA A 63 1.44 11.00 -24.86
C ALA A 63 1.76 12.02 -23.75
N ALA A 64 0.91 12.10 -22.72
CA ALA A 64 1.14 12.91 -21.52
C ALA A 64 2.22 12.35 -20.58
N GLY A 65 2.83 11.19 -20.89
CA GLY A 65 3.93 10.60 -20.12
C GLY A 65 3.50 9.65 -19.02
N ASP A 66 2.25 9.19 -19.01
CA ASP A 66 1.82 8.24 -17.97
C ASP A 66 2.61 6.94 -18.03
N ALA A 67 3.03 6.47 -16.85
CA ALA A 67 3.72 5.19 -16.69
C ALA A 67 2.83 4.02 -17.16
N ARG A 68 3.45 2.95 -17.66
CA ARG A 68 2.73 1.73 -18.13
C ARG A 68 1.78 1.14 -17.11
N THR A 69 2.15 1.17 -15.82
CA THR A 69 1.32 0.72 -14.70
C THR A 69 0.07 1.58 -14.52
N SER A 70 0.20 2.91 -14.72
CA SER A 70 -0.94 3.84 -14.72
C SER A 70 -1.85 3.57 -15.89
N LEU A 71 -1.31 3.39 -17.10
CA LEU A 71 -2.09 3.05 -18.30
C LEU A 71 -2.83 1.72 -18.14
N ALA A 72 -2.22 0.71 -17.53
CA ALA A 72 -2.89 -0.56 -17.22
C ALA A 72 -4.05 -0.37 -16.24
N ARG A 73 -3.89 0.50 -15.22
CA ARG A 73 -4.97 0.85 -14.28
C ARG A 73 -6.09 1.61 -15.00
N HIS A 74 -5.77 2.60 -15.83
CA HIS A 74 -6.75 3.34 -16.63
C HIS A 74 -7.57 2.40 -17.52
N ALA A 75 -6.92 1.48 -18.23
CA ALA A 75 -7.62 0.48 -19.03
C ALA A 75 -8.51 -0.45 -18.19
N ALA A 76 -8.08 -0.81 -16.97
CA ALA A 76 -8.88 -1.62 -16.05
C ALA A 76 -10.10 -0.84 -15.51
N ALA A 77 -9.93 0.45 -15.19
CA ALA A 77 -11.01 1.33 -14.76
C ALA A 77 -12.05 1.49 -15.89
N ALA A 78 -11.61 1.78 -17.12
CA ALA A 78 -12.48 1.91 -18.28
C ALA A 78 -13.29 0.63 -18.53
N ARG A 79 -12.65 -0.56 -18.52
CA ARG A 79 -13.37 -1.84 -18.67
C ARG A 79 -14.38 -2.08 -17.56
N THR A 80 -14.02 -1.75 -16.31
CA THR A 80 -14.92 -1.92 -15.18
C THR A 80 -16.13 -1.01 -15.30
N PHE A 81 -15.92 0.23 -15.74
CA PHE A 81 -16.98 1.20 -15.97
C PHE A 81 -17.91 0.79 -17.10
N THR A 82 -17.38 0.45 -18.26
CA THR A 82 -18.21 0.10 -19.44
C THR A 82 -18.99 -1.20 -19.20
N ALA A 83 -18.39 -2.20 -18.53
CA ALA A 83 -19.11 -3.41 -18.15
C ALA A 83 -20.24 -3.14 -17.15
N TRP A 84 -20.04 -2.23 -16.20
CA TRP A 84 -21.07 -1.78 -15.27
C TRP A 84 -22.15 -0.98 -16.02
N ALA A 85 -21.78 0.03 -16.80
CA ALA A 85 -22.70 0.88 -17.55
C ALA A 85 -23.58 0.08 -18.53
N HIS A 86 -23.03 -0.98 -19.14
CA HIS A 86 -23.80 -1.88 -19.99
C HIS A 86 -24.84 -2.68 -19.19
N ARG A 87 -24.51 -3.18 -18.02
CA ARG A 87 -25.45 -3.90 -17.12
C ARG A 87 -26.57 -2.99 -16.60
N GLU A 88 -26.27 -1.73 -16.34
CA GLU A 88 -27.23 -0.72 -15.93
C GLU A 88 -28.05 -0.13 -17.11
N GLY A 89 -27.81 -0.59 -18.35
CA GLY A 89 -28.51 -0.10 -19.54
C GLY A 89 -28.11 1.30 -19.99
N LEU A 90 -27.04 1.87 -19.43
CA LEU A 90 -26.53 3.21 -19.79
C LEU A 90 -25.83 3.22 -21.16
N ILE A 91 -25.33 2.08 -21.62
CA ILE A 91 -24.70 1.89 -22.92
C ILE A 91 -25.22 0.62 -23.59
N PRO A 92 -25.46 0.62 -24.91
CA PRO A 92 -26.04 -0.52 -25.60
C PRO A 92 -25.09 -1.72 -25.73
N THR A 93 -23.79 -1.48 -25.77
CA THR A 93 -22.72 -2.50 -25.86
C THR A 93 -21.57 -2.15 -24.95
N ASP A 94 -20.77 -3.16 -24.52
CA ASP A 94 -19.59 -2.94 -23.72
C ASP A 94 -18.32 -2.83 -24.60
N PRO A 95 -17.84 -1.62 -24.93
CA PRO A 95 -16.63 -1.44 -25.75
C PRO A 95 -15.36 -1.85 -24.99
N GLY A 96 -15.41 -1.92 -23.67
CA GLY A 96 -14.28 -2.29 -22.81
C GLY A 96 -13.84 -3.74 -22.98
N GLN A 97 -14.73 -4.65 -23.41
CA GLN A 97 -14.37 -6.05 -23.68
C GLN A 97 -13.24 -6.18 -24.71
N ARG A 98 -13.23 -5.29 -25.71
CA ARG A 98 -12.24 -5.26 -26.79
C ARG A 98 -11.06 -4.33 -26.51
N LEU A 99 -11.02 -3.68 -25.35
CA LEU A 99 -9.93 -2.79 -24.95
C LEU A 99 -8.73 -3.61 -24.45
N ALA A 100 -7.66 -3.66 -25.23
CA ALA A 100 -6.42 -4.28 -24.83
C ALA A 100 -5.81 -3.55 -23.62
N SER A 101 -5.34 -4.32 -22.63
CA SER A 101 -4.53 -3.76 -21.53
C SER A 101 -3.08 -3.72 -21.95
N PRO A 102 -2.37 -2.61 -21.78
CA PRO A 102 -0.92 -2.65 -21.86
C PRO A 102 -0.41 -3.71 -20.91
N LYS A 103 0.39 -4.66 -21.38
CA LYS A 103 1.07 -5.59 -20.49
C LYS A 103 1.97 -4.76 -19.59
N ALA A 104 1.65 -4.68 -18.30
CA ALA A 104 2.57 -4.13 -17.33
C ALA A 104 3.83 -4.98 -17.38
N HIS A 105 4.98 -4.37 -17.68
CA HIS A 105 6.24 -5.03 -17.41
C HIS A 105 6.26 -5.22 -15.90
N ARG A 106 6.16 -6.44 -15.45
CA ARG A 106 6.45 -6.78 -14.06
C ARG A 106 7.96 -6.91 -13.98
N ASP A 107 8.62 -5.80 -13.68
CA ASP A 107 9.98 -5.91 -13.15
C ASP A 107 9.88 -6.83 -11.94
N LEU A 108 10.75 -7.83 -11.88
CA LEU A 108 10.83 -8.68 -10.70
C LEU A 108 11.09 -7.76 -9.50
N PRO A 109 10.36 -7.92 -8.38
CA PRO A 109 10.60 -7.10 -7.22
C PRO A 109 12.08 -7.17 -6.83
N THR A 110 12.67 -6.04 -6.56
CA THR A 110 14.06 -6.00 -6.08
C THR A 110 14.08 -6.57 -4.67
N VAL A 111 14.69 -7.74 -4.51
CA VAL A 111 14.98 -8.30 -3.19
C VAL A 111 16.33 -7.74 -2.76
N LEU A 112 16.34 -6.97 -1.68
CA LEU A 112 17.59 -6.53 -1.06
C LEU A 112 18.24 -7.72 -0.36
N ARG A 113 19.57 -7.82 -0.43
CA ARG A 113 20.29 -8.75 0.42
C ARG A 113 20.15 -8.35 1.89
N GLN A 114 20.43 -9.26 2.83
CA GLN A 114 20.31 -8.98 4.26
C GLN A 114 21.20 -7.82 4.72
N ASP A 115 22.44 -7.73 4.21
CA ASP A 115 23.37 -6.62 4.49
C ASP A 115 22.86 -5.27 3.95
N GLN A 116 22.27 -5.28 2.76
CA GLN A 116 21.66 -4.10 2.14
C GLN A 116 20.42 -3.65 2.92
N ALA A 117 19.55 -4.58 3.32
CA ALA A 117 18.39 -4.29 4.14
C ALA A 117 18.81 -3.73 5.51
N ALA A 118 19.83 -4.32 6.16
CA ALA A 118 20.38 -3.84 7.41
C ALA A 118 20.94 -2.40 7.24
N THR A 119 21.69 -2.14 6.19
CA THR A 119 22.22 -0.79 5.87
C THR A 119 21.09 0.21 5.69
N LEU A 120 20.04 -0.15 4.95
CA LEU A 120 18.90 0.72 4.70
C LEU A 120 18.17 1.09 6.01
N VAL A 121 17.84 0.10 6.86
CA VAL A 121 17.06 0.35 8.08
C VAL A 121 17.86 0.99 9.19
N THR A 122 19.18 0.76 9.24
CA THR A 122 20.05 1.44 10.19
C THR A 122 20.21 2.91 9.80
N GLY A 123 20.11 3.21 8.51
CA GLY A 123 20.19 4.53 7.93
C GLY A 123 21.60 5.12 7.99
N PRO A 124 21.88 6.19 7.24
CA PRO A 124 23.11 6.93 7.42
C PRO A 124 23.14 7.49 8.84
N ALA A 125 24.24 7.23 9.55
CA ALA A 125 24.49 7.77 10.88
C ALA A 125 24.38 9.31 10.82
N GLY A 126 23.52 9.91 11.63
CA GLY A 126 23.56 11.35 11.79
C GLY A 126 22.26 12.12 11.98
N ARG A 127 21.10 11.53 11.77
CA ARG A 127 19.84 12.26 12.03
C ARG A 127 19.24 11.85 13.37
N ALA A 128 19.70 12.51 14.46
CA ALA A 128 19.17 12.34 15.80
C ALA A 128 17.95 13.26 16.09
N ASP A 129 17.49 14.04 15.11
CA ASP A 129 16.33 14.90 15.24
C ASP A 129 15.03 14.08 15.25
N ALA A 130 13.92 14.72 15.61
CA ALA A 130 12.62 14.08 15.70
C ALA A 130 12.18 13.41 14.39
N VAL A 131 12.55 14.01 13.25
CA VAL A 131 12.24 13.45 11.92
C VAL A 131 13.07 12.21 11.64
N GLY A 132 14.37 12.23 11.99
CA GLY A 132 15.24 11.06 11.87
C GLY A 132 14.81 9.89 12.74
N LEU A 133 14.38 10.13 13.98
CA LEU A 133 13.81 9.10 14.87
C LEU A 133 12.56 8.47 14.28
N ARG A 134 11.66 9.28 13.68
CA ARG A 134 10.49 8.79 12.96
C ARG A 134 10.88 7.94 11.76
N ASP A 135 11.81 8.41 10.94
CA ASP A 135 12.22 7.74 9.71
C ASP A 135 12.83 6.37 10.03
N ARG A 136 13.67 6.33 11.06
CA ARG A 136 14.23 5.07 11.55
C ARG A 136 13.14 4.08 11.99
N LEU A 137 12.15 4.52 12.77
CA LEU A 137 11.05 3.66 13.17
C LEU A 137 10.24 3.17 11.97
N VAL A 138 9.99 4.02 10.97
CA VAL A 138 9.29 3.63 9.73
C VAL A 138 10.05 2.51 9.02
N LEU A 139 11.35 2.63 8.85
CA LEU A 139 12.20 1.64 8.17
C LEU A 139 12.26 0.33 8.96
N GLU A 140 12.51 0.41 10.27
CA GLU A 140 12.57 -0.76 11.15
C GLU A 140 11.25 -1.53 11.16
N LEU A 141 10.11 -0.86 11.35
CA LEU A 141 8.82 -1.54 11.37
C LEU A 141 8.46 -2.13 10.01
N LEU A 142 8.70 -1.43 8.89
CA LEU A 142 8.42 -1.98 7.55
C LEU A 142 9.20 -3.28 7.31
N TYR A 143 10.47 -3.31 7.66
CA TYR A 143 11.31 -4.47 7.44
C TYR A 143 11.03 -5.58 8.47
N ALA A 144 10.98 -5.25 9.75
CA ALA A 144 10.75 -6.24 10.80
C ALA A 144 9.39 -6.95 10.64
N THR A 145 8.33 -6.22 10.30
CA THR A 145 6.97 -6.76 10.29
C THR A 145 6.46 -7.13 8.90
N GLY A 146 7.09 -6.62 7.86
CA GLY A 146 6.60 -6.76 6.49
C GLY A 146 5.17 -6.23 6.26
N VAL A 147 4.66 -5.34 7.09
CA VAL A 147 3.32 -4.76 6.94
C VAL A 147 3.22 -3.88 5.69
N ARG A 148 2.01 -3.69 5.19
CA ARG A 148 1.79 -2.76 4.07
C ARG A 148 2.01 -1.32 4.54
N VAL A 149 2.49 -0.45 3.65
CA VAL A 149 2.70 0.97 3.98
C VAL A 149 1.42 1.66 4.49
N SER A 150 0.25 1.27 4.01
CA SER A 150 -1.03 1.79 4.49
C SER A 150 -1.37 1.30 5.90
N GLU A 151 -1.07 0.04 6.21
CA GLU A 151 -1.22 -0.54 7.54
C GLU A 151 -0.30 0.17 8.54
N LEU A 152 0.98 0.35 8.18
CA LEU A 152 1.95 1.09 9.01
C LEU A 152 1.48 2.51 9.31
N CYS A 153 1.05 3.26 8.29
CA CYS A 153 0.58 4.64 8.45
C CYS A 153 -0.74 4.73 9.24
N GLY A 154 -1.53 3.66 9.24
CA GLY A 154 -2.77 3.54 10.00
C GLY A 154 -2.60 3.30 11.48
N LEU A 155 -1.43 2.86 11.95
CA LEU A 155 -1.20 2.49 13.35
C LEU A 155 -1.47 3.64 14.31
N ASP A 156 -2.14 3.31 15.40
CA ASP A 156 -2.31 4.14 16.57
C ASP A 156 -1.38 3.67 17.71
N LEU A 157 -1.23 4.48 18.74
CA LEU A 157 -0.44 4.15 19.92
C LEU A 157 -0.94 2.87 20.62
N ALA A 158 -2.26 2.65 20.61
CA ALA A 158 -2.89 1.47 21.21
C ALA A 158 -2.70 0.18 20.40
N ASP A 159 -2.25 0.28 19.15
CA ASP A 159 -2.00 -0.89 18.30
C ASP A 159 -0.64 -1.56 18.57
N VAL A 160 0.15 -1.01 19.48
CA VAL A 160 1.47 -1.52 19.82
C VAL A 160 1.48 -2.12 21.23
N ASP A 161 1.60 -3.45 21.30
CA ASP A 161 1.86 -4.15 22.55
C ASP A 161 3.39 -4.32 22.73
N ARG A 162 3.98 -3.45 23.54
CA ARG A 162 5.42 -3.44 23.79
C ARG A 162 5.90 -4.60 24.66
N MET A 163 5.04 -5.08 25.55
CA MET A 163 5.43 -6.21 26.42
C MET A 163 5.58 -7.49 25.60
N ARG A 164 4.68 -7.69 24.61
CA ARG A 164 4.72 -8.83 23.70
C ARG A 164 5.52 -8.57 22.44
N ARG A 165 5.94 -7.32 22.20
CA ARG A 165 6.58 -6.87 20.97
C ARG A 165 5.78 -7.26 19.71
N VAL A 166 4.53 -6.90 19.68
CA VAL A 166 3.65 -7.10 18.53
C VAL A 166 2.96 -5.80 18.13
N VAL A 167 2.72 -5.64 16.84
CA VAL A 167 1.83 -4.61 16.31
C VAL A 167 0.55 -5.25 15.77
N ARG A 168 -0.59 -4.68 16.11
CA ARG A 168 -1.89 -5.05 15.57
C ARG A 168 -2.16 -4.22 14.33
N VAL A 169 -2.42 -4.87 13.21
CA VAL A 169 -2.72 -4.21 11.94
C VAL A 169 -4.05 -4.68 11.37
N VAL A 170 -4.77 -3.76 10.75
CA VAL A 170 -6.04 -4.03 10.08
C VAL A 170 -5.79 -4.12 8.57
N GLY A 171 -6.05 -5.29 8.01
CA GLY A 171 -5.89 -5.59 6.60
C GLY A 171 -7.15 -5.32 5.78
N LYS A 172 -7.16 -5.78 4.52
CA LYS A 172 -8.33 -5.67 3.64
C LYS A 172 -9.52 -6.44 4.21
N GLY A 173 -10.69 -5.78 4.29
CA GLY A 173 -11.94 -6.37 4.80
C GLY A 173 -11.96 -6.43 6.33
N ASP A 174 -11.34 -5.45 6.98
CA ASP A 174 -11.26 -5.28 8.44
C ASP A 174 -10.71 -6.50 9.21
N LYS A 175 -9.91 -7.33 8.52
CA LYS A 175 -9.24 -8.46 9.14
C LYS A 175 -8.04 -7.97 9.95
N GLU A 176 -8.12 -8.15 11.25
CA GLU A 176 -7.02 -7.86 12.17
C GLU A 176 -6.00 -9.00 12.17
N ARG A 177 -4.72 -8.65 12.33
CA ARG A 177 -3.64 -9.58 12.65
C ARG A 177 -2.60 -8.91 13.52
N SER A 178 -1.99 -9.70 14.39
CA SER A 178 -0.84 -9.28 15.20
C SER A 178 0.45 -9.77 14.55
N VAL A 179 1.42 -8.86 14.40
CA VAL A 179 2.70 -9.14 13.76
C VAL A 179 3.82 -8.86 14.75
N PRO A 180 4.71 -9.83 15.06
CA PRO A 180 5.83 -9.62 15.95
C PRO A 180 6.90 -8.72 15.34
N TYR A 181 7.68 -8.06 16.19
CA TYR A 181 8.86 -7.29 15.80
C TYR A 181 10.00 -7.51 16.80
N GLY A 182 11.25 -7.36 16.33
CA GLY A 182 12.44 -7.62 17.13
C GLY A 182 12.91 -6.44 17.96
N LEU A 183 14.00 -6.65 18.68
CA LEU A 183 14.62 -5.65 19.57
C LEU A 183 15.01 -4.35 18.87
N PRO A 184 15.61 -4.35 17.64
CA PRO A 184 15.96 -3.10 16.96
C PRO A 184 14.76 -2.19 16.70
N ALA A 185 13.61 -2.78 16.33
CA ALA A 185 12.37 -2.03 16.12
C ALA A 185 11.81 -1.51 17.46
N ASP A 186 11.93 -2.26 18.59
CA ASP A 186 11.53 -1.78 19.92
C ASP A 186 12.40 -0.62 20.40
N GLN A 187 13.70 -0.67 20.14
CA GLN A 187 14.61 0.43 20.44
C GLN A 187 14.27 1.69 19.65
N ALA A 188 14.00 1.56 18.33
CA ALA A 188 13.57 2.66 17.49
C ALA A 188 12.22 3.24 17.95
N LEU A 189 11.28 2.37 18.32
CA LEU A 189 9.99 2.76 18.88
C LEU A 189 10.14 3.52 20.21
N THR A 190 11.00 3.03 21.08
CA THR A 190 11.29 3.69 22.37
C THR A 190 11.86 5.09 22.17
N ALA A 191 12.86 5.23 21.30
CA ALA A 191 13.46 6.52 21.00
C ALA A 191 12.43 7.49 20.38
N TRP A 192 11.59 6.99 19.47
CA TRP A 192 10.52 7.75 18.87
C TRP A 192 9.48 8.24 19.88
N LEU A 193 8.97 7.35 20.72
CA LEU A 193 7.94 7.68 21.71
C LEU A 193 8.45 8.64 22.79
N ARG A 194 9.72 8.50 23.20
CA ARG A 194 10.33 9.35 24.23
C ARG A 194 10.74 10.73 23.72
N HIS A 195 11.28 10.82 22.52
CA HIS A 195 11.93 12.04 22.03
C HIS A 195 11.35 12.57 20.72
N GLY A 196 11.08 11.69 19.75
CA GLY A 196 10.66 12.13 18.43
C GLY A 196 9.19 12.55 18.36
N ARG A 197 8.29 11.69 18.82
CA ARG A 197 6.85 11.96 18.75
C ARG A 197 6.44 13.21 19.55
N PRO A 198 6.87 13.43 20.80
CA PRO A 198 6.52 14.64 21.53
C PRO A 198 6.99 15.93 20.84
N ALA A 199 8.15 15.91 20.17
CA ALA A 199 8.69 17.05 19.46
C ALA A 199 7.93 17.39 18.16
N LEU A 200 7.20 16.43 17.57
CA LEU A 200 6.38 16.66 16.37
C LEU A 200 4.88 16.75 16.66
N ALA A 201 4.44 16.34 17.85
CA ALA A 201 3.03 16.28 18.16
C ALA A 201 2.40 17.67 18.27
N ILE A 202 1.19 17.81 17.72
CA ILE A 202 0.31 18.96 17.83
C ILE A 202 -1.06 18.49 18.33
N SER A 203 -1.95 19.41 18.68
CA SER A 203 -3.32 19.06 19.14
C SER A 203 -4.07 18.14 18.16
N ALA A 204 -3.85 18.32 16.86
CA ALA A 204 -4.47 17.52 15.80
C ALA A 204 -3.79 16.16 15.53
N SER A 205 -2.71 15.81 16.23
CA SER A 205 -1.98 14.53 16.02
C SER A 205 -2.81 13.31 16.45
N GLY A 206 -3.71 13.48 17.40
CA GLY A 206 -4.54 12.41 17.94
C GLY A 206 -3.69 11.21 18.44
N ASN A 207 -4.23 10.02 18.25
CA ASN A 207 -3.59 8.77 18.68
C ASN A 207 -2.62 8.18 17.65
N ALA A 208 -2.37 8.86 16.50
CA ALA A 208 -1.49 8.35 15.46
C ALA A 208 -0.11 8.00 16.01
N LEU A 209 0.36 6.77 15.75
CA LEU A 209 1.70 6.33 16.14
C LEU A 209 2.76 7.14 15.40
N LEU A 210 2.64 7.25 14.08
CA LEU A 210 3.61 7.92 13.20
C LEU A 210 3.09 9.27 12.72
N LEU A 211 3.91 10.30 12.87
CA LEU A 211 3.57 11.67 12.52
C LEU A 211 4.38 12.18 11.31
N GLY A 212 3.73 12.95 10.47
CA GLY A 212 4.38 13.76 9.44
C GLY A 212 5.14 14.93 10.06
N ALA A 213 5.99 15.60 9.30
CA ALA A 213 6.77 16.74 9.76
C ALA A 213 5.93 17.93 10.27
N ARG A 214 4.65 17.99 9.92
CA ARG A 214 3.69 19.01 10.39
C ARG A 214 2.78 18.50 11.51
N GLY A 215 3.13 17.39 12.16
CA GLY A 215 2.41 16.83 13.31
C GLY A 215 1.16 16.00 12.99
N GLY A 216 0.59 16.07 11.81
CA GLY A 216 -0.52 15.18 11.41
C GLY A 216 -0.06 13.74 11.18
N ARG A 217 -1.00 12.79 11.08
CA ARG A 217 -0.70 11.37 10.77
C ARG A 217 0.17 11.24 9.52
N LEU A 218 1.19 10.38 9.58
CA LEU A 218 2.09 10.11 8.46
C LEU A 218 1.31 9.55 7.26
N GLN A 219 1.52 10.14 6.09
CA GLN A 219 0.87 9.70 4.85
C GLN A 219 1.73 8.67 4.13
N ALA A 220 1.09 7.71 3.46
CA ALA A 220 1.77 6.64 2.72
C ALA A 220 2.74 7.18 1.64
N THR A 221 2.45 8.32 1.03
CA THR A 221 3.35 8.99 0.09
C THR A 221 4.63 9.49 0.76
N ALA A 222 4.52 10.00 2.00
CA ALA A 222 5.69 10.41 2.78
C ALA A 222 6.52 9.20 3.20
N ALA A 223 5.89 8.11 3.64
CA ALA A 223 6.59 6.87 3.98
C ALA A 223 7.35 6.28 2.78
N ARG A 224 6.77 6.33 1.57
CA ARG A 224 7.47 5.91 0.33
C ARG A 224 8.69 6.78 0.04
N ARG A 225 8.59 8.11 0.22
CA ARG A 225 9.73 9.03 0.03
C ARG A 225 10.83 8.79 1.06
N ILE A 226 10.49 8.43 2.29
CA ILE A 226 11.46 8.06 3.32
C ILE A 226 12.26 6.85 2.85
N VAL A 227 11.58 5.75 2.50
CA VAL A 227 12.26 4.53 2.05
C VAL A 227 13.17 4.78 0.85
N ASP A 228 12.66 5.45 -0.20
CA ASP A 228 13.43 5.77 -1.40
C ASP A 228 14.61 6.71 -1.11
N GLY A 229 14.40 7.73 -0.26
CA GLY A 229 15.44 8.67 0.13
C GLY A 229 16.59 8.01 0.89
N TYR A 230 16.29 7.14 1.82
CA TYR A 230 17.31 6.38 2.57
C TYR A 230 18.02 5.34 1.69
N ALA A 231 17.30 4.65 0.80
CA ALA A 231 17.92 3.73 -0.16
C ALA A 231 18.92 4.46 -1.05
N ARG A 232 18.53 5.62 -1.58
CA ARG A 232 19.40 6.45 -2.43
C ARG A 232 20.63 6.97 -1.66
N ALA A 233 20.43 7.42 -0.42
CA ALA A 233 21.53 7.89 0.43
C ALA A 233 22.52 6.76 0.80
N ALA A 234 22.06 5.51 0.84
CA ALA A 234 22.87 4.33 1.07
C ALA A 234 23.50 3.75 -0.22
N GLY A 235 23.31 4.38 -1.38
CA GLY A 235 23.79 3.88 -2.68
C GLY A 235 23.09 2.60 -3.15
N LEU A 236 21.89 2.30 -2.61
CA LEU A 236 21.10 1.13 -2.96
C LEU A 236 20.20 1.42 -4.19
N PRO A 237 19.74 0.39 -4.89
CA PRO A 237 18.73 0.54 -5.94
C PRO A 237 17.47 1.24 -5.44
N HIS A 238 16.68 1.79 -6.36
CA HIS A 238 15.35 2.30 -6.01
C HIS A 238 14.58 1.25 -5.22
N THR A 239 14.17 1.61 -4.02
CA THR A 239 13.53 0.70 -3.08
C THR A 239 12.22 1.32 -2.59
N SER A 240 11.15 0.55 -2.71
CA SER A 240 9.83 0.91 -2.18
C SER A 240 9.52 0.14 -0.89
N PRO A 241 8.49 0.55 -0.11
CA PRO A 241 7.98 -0.26 1.00
C PRO A 241 7.55 -1.67 0.60
N HIS A 242 7.16 -1.87 -0.67
CA HIS A 242 6.80 -3.18 -1.18
C HIS A 242 8.02 -4.08 -1.36
N ASP A 243 9.13 -3.52 -1.83
CA ASP A 243 10.39 -4.24 -1.98
C ASP A 243 10.98 -4.62 -0.62
N LEU A 244 10.90 -3.72 0.40
CA LEU A 244 11.28 -4.05 1.79
C LEU A 244 10.45 -5.21 2.35
N ARG A 245 9.14 -5.18 2.13
CA ARG A 245 8.24 -6.27 2.55
C ARG A 245 8.59 -7.59 1.83
N HIS A 246 8.94 -7.52 0.55
CA HIS A 246 9.33 -8.68 -0.23
C HIS A 246 10.65 -9.25 0.25
N SER A 247 11.61 -8.37 0.55
CA SER A 247 12.89 -8.75 1.17
C SER A 247 12.71 -9.40 2.53
N ALA A 248 11.86 -8.84 3.40
CA ALA A 248 11.53 -9.43 4.69
C ALA A 248 10.93 -10.84 4.55
N ALA A 249 9.99 -11.03 3.59
CA ALA A 249 9.42 -12.33 3.31
C ALA A 249 10.46 -13.35 2.83
N THR A 250 11.33 -12.94 1.92
CA THR A 250 12.41 -13.80 1.39
C THR A 250 13.39 -14.19 2.49
N HIS A 251 13.81 -13.22 3.30
CA HIS A 251 14.77 -13.47 4.39
C HIS A 251 14.19 -14.37 5.49
N LEU A 252 12.89 -14.26 5.79
CA LEU A 252 12.21 -15.20 6.69
C LEU A 252 12.24 -16.63 6.15
N LEU A 253 11.97 -16.82 4.85
CA LEU A 253 12.03 -18.13 4.21
C LEU A 253 13.45 -18.69 4.17
N GLU A 254 14.45 -17.87 3.84
CA GLU A 254 15.86 -18.22 3.86
C GLU A 254 16.36 -18.59 5.27
N GLY A 255 15.81 -17.92 6.30
CA GLY A 255 16.06 -18.21 7.72
C GLY A 255 15.34 -19.47 8.23
N GLY A 256 14.56 -20.16 7.37
CA GLY A 256 13.91 -21.44 7.72
C GLY A 256 12.47 -21.31 8.23
N ALA A 257 11.85 -20.13 8.18
CA ALA A 257 10.42 -20.02 8.46
C ALA A 257 9.60 -20.78 7.41
N ASP A 258 8.56 -21.49 7.85
CA ASP A 258 7.67 -22.17 6.92
C ASP A 258 6.81 -21.17 6.12
N LEU A 259 6.47 -21.53 4.89
CA LEU A 259 5.74 -20.66 3.96
C LEU A 259 4.38 -20.19 4.53
N ARG A 260 3.72 -21.05 5.31
CA ARG A 260 2.42 -20.74 5.91
C ARG A 260 2.55 -19.67 6.99
N SER A 261 3.55 -19.77 7.87
CA SER A 261 3.86 -18.74 8.86
C SER A 261 4.18 -17.40 8.20
N VAL A 262 4.96 -17.39 7.12
CA VAL A 262 5.26 -16.17 6.36
C VAL A 262 4.00 -15.59 5.71
N GLN A 263 3.11 -16.42 5.16
CA GLN A 263 1.83 -15.96 4.59
C GLN A 263 0.90 -15.36 5.66
N GLU A 264 0.86 -15.96 6.85
CA GLU A 264 0.08 -15.47 7.99
C GLU A 264 0.62 -14.12 8.48
N LEU A 265 1.93 -13.98 8.66
CA LEU A 265 2.59 -12.71 9.03
C LEU A 265 2.27 -11.60 8.02
N LEU A 266 2.34 -11.91 6.75
CA LEU A 266 2.11 -10.94 5.68
C LEU A 266 0.63 -10.65 5.42
N GLY A 267 -0.29 -11.53 5.84
CA GLY A 267 -1.73 -11.35 5.59
C GLY A 267 -2.08 -11.51 4.11
N HIS A 268 -1.68 -12.63 3.48
CA HIS A 268 -2.09 -12.99 2.12
C HIS A 268 -3.54 -13.53 2.11
N ALA A 269 -4.40 -12.95 1.27
CA ALA A 269 -5.84 -13.18 1.26
C ALA A 269 -6.29 -14.52 0.64
N SER A 270 -5.40 -15.43 0.25
CA SER A 270 -5.76 -16.58 -0.57
C SER A 270 -6.02 -17.90 0.17
N LEU A 271 -6.02 -17.90 1.50
CA LEU A 271 -6.53 -19.04 2.27
C LEU A 271 -7.66 -18.56 3.16
N SER A 272 -8.87 -18.94 2.76
CA SER A 272 -10.12 -18.69 3.47
C SER A 272 -10.11 -19.43 4.80
N SER A 273 -9.73 -18.76 5.87
CA SER A 273 -10.26 -19.07 7.19
C SER A 273 -10.13 -17.82 8.06
N THR A 274 -11.24 -17.43 8.65
CA THR A 274 -11.29 -16.50 9.77
C THR A 274 -10.63 -17.21 10.95
N GLN A 275 -9.31 -17.23 11.01
CA GLN A 275 -8.61 -17.69 12.20
C GLN A 275 -8.65 -16.56 13.21
N ILE A 276 -9.42 -16.77 14.27
CA ILE A 276 -9.31 -16.00 15.51
C ILE A 276 -7.87 -16.24 15.99
N TYR A 277 -7.04 -15.17 15.97
CA TYR A 277 -5.66 -15.25 16.48
C TYR A 277 -5.72 -15.50 17.99
N THR A 278 -5.57 -16.75 18.37
CA THR A 278 -5.42 -17.14 19.78
C THR A 278 -3.99 -16.86 20.26
N HIS A 279 -3.77 -16.79 21.57
CA HIS A 279 -2.43 -16.64 22.16
C HIS A 279 -1.42 -17.66 21.59
N VAL A 280 -1.85 -18.89 21.36
CA VAL A 280 -1.02 -19.99 20.81
C VAL A 280 -0.54 -19.68 19.38
N SER A 281 -1.35 -19.00 18.55
CA SER A 281 -0.93 -18.64 17.20
C SER A 281 0.10 -17.51 17.19
N ILE A 282 0.02 -16.56 18.12
CA ILE A 282 0.98 -15.45 18.26
C ILE A 282 2.34 -15.96 18.71
N GLU A 283 2.37 -16.86 19.70
CA GLU A 283 3.61 -17.47 20.19
C GLU A 283 4.32 -18.29 19.09
N ARG A 284 3.57 -19.05 18.30
CA ARG A 284 4.13 -19.78 17.17
C ARG A 284 4.71 -18.85 16.11
N LEU A 285 3.99 -17.79 15.76
CA LEU A 285 4.47 -16.79 14.80
C LEU A 285 5.71 -16.07 15.30
N ARG A 286 5.76 -15.79 16.59
CA ARG A 286 6.92 -15.19 17.25
C ARG A 286 8.12 -16.12 17.23
N ALA A 287 7.95 -17.40 17.56
CA ALA A 287 9.02 -18.39 17.50
C ALA A 287 9.60 -18.51 16.08
N ALA A 288 8.74 -18.60 15.07
CA ALA A 288 9.16 -18.62 13.67
C ALA A 288 9.89 -17.32 13.26
N TYR A 289 9.44 -16.17 13.77
CA TYR A 289 10.11 -14.89 13.54
C TYR A 289 11.49 -14.84 14.24
N GLU A 290 11.57 -15.20 15.52
CA GLU A 290 12.80 -15.20 16.30
C GLU A 290 13.86 -16.16 15.72
N GLN A 291 13.42 -17.27 15.15
CA GLN A 291 14.32 -18.23 14.49
C GLN A 291 14.85 -17.73 13.13
N ALA A 292 14.05 -17.03 12.37
CA ALA A 292 14.29 -16.85 10.94
C ALA A 292 14.56 -15.40 10.51
N HIS A 293 14.11 -14.40 11.28
CA HIS A 293 14.23 -13.01 10.85
C HIS A 293 15.59 -12.40 11.21
N PRO A 294 16.32 -11.76 10.28
CA PRO A 294 17.65 -11.20 10.54
C PRO A 294 17.70 -10.10 11.62
N ARG A 295 16.54 -9.57 12.01
CA ARG A 295 16.40 -8.54 13.07
C ARG A 295 15.41 -8.96 14.16
N ALA A 296 15.42 -10.23 14.51
CA ALA A 296 14.65 -10.75 15.63
C ALA A 296 15.11 -10.19 17.00
#